data_ed8696e3a39019313c3f33ae033add9c
#
_entry.id   ed8696e3a39019313c3f33ae033add9c
#
_cell.length_a   1.000
_cell.length_b   1.000
_cell.length_c   1.000
_cell.angle_alpha   90.00
_cell.angle_beta   90.00
_cell.angle_gamma   90.00
#
_symmetry.space_group_name_H-M   'P 1'
#
loop_
_entity.id
_entity.type
_entity.pdbx_description
1 polymer ?
#
loop_
_entity_poly.entity_id
_entity_poly.type
_entity_poly.pdbx_seq_one_letter_code
_entity_poly.pdbx_strand_id
1 'polypeptide(L)'
;MAYDVKVDVSPIYELLSSFMLYTTRKWINNLDIGREWIHDIQLSLSEEARQAFAEAADYPFGDYDLLFALALERDSTMQINGYLEDLSHGNADALLARMLPHVPGTTLEDAQRIQKYYAPLLNIWYNNYFQGIEEQYAVMMEEDAMEKKDLLEKMDPEPLVEFASGGLVLDQQLPVKHIILVPSIHFRPVNTYCFYEEVLLIQYPIDIPEADEEEPPICLLRLTQALSKPERLQLLRYLANEPKSMQEMIRDTNESRAQLHHELMILRSAGMLRVHLTDRSTEKFSIRPDGVSELQMFLESYIRI
;
A
#
# COMPACT_ATOMS: atom_id res chain seq x y z
N MET A 1 -24.10 -0.75 5.09
CA MET A 1 -24.09 -0.78 3.60
C MET A 1 -23.44 -2.10 3.22
N ALA A 2 -23.93 -2.75 2.18
CA ALA A 2 -23.27 -3.96 1.72
C ALA A 2 -22.38 -3.55 0.54
N TYR A 3 -21.10 -3.42 0.77
CA TYR A 3 -20.10 -3.52 -0.29
C TYR A 3 -19.70 -4.98 -0.42
N ASP A 4 -19.37 -5.41 -1.61
CA ASP A 4 -18.71 -6.68 -1.81
C ASP A 4 -17.19 -6.52 -1.71
N VAL A 5 -16.53 -7.58 -1.23
CA VAL A 5 -15.07 -7.65 -1.12
C VAL A 5 -14.56 -8.74 -2.04
N LYS A 6 -13.54 -8.42 -2.81
CA LYS A 6 -12.83 -9.35 -3.67
C LYS A 6 -11.34 -9.30 -3.34
N VAL A 7 -10.71 -10.46 -3.28
CA VAL A 7 -9.24 -10.56 -3.23
C VAL A 7 -8.76 -10.78 -4.66
N ASP A 8 -7.98 -9.85 -5.18
CA ASP A 8 -7.35 -9.93 -6.49
C ASP A 8 -5.84 -10.03 -6.34
N VAL A 9 -5.22 -10.91 -7.10
CA VAL A 9 -3.79 -11.13 -7.07
C VAL A 9 -3.21 -11.05 -8.47
N SER A 10 -2.18 -10.24 -8.62
CA SER A 10 -1.40 -10.16 -9.87
C SER A 10 -0.05 -9.52 -9.58
N PRO A 11 1.04 -10.04 -10.14
CA PRO A 11 2.35 -9.42 -10.01
C PRO A 11 2.43 -8.02 -10.66
N ILE A 12 1.47 -7.65 -11.51
CA ILE A 12 1.35 -6.30 -12.10
C ILE A 12 1.18 -5.24 -11.02
N TYR A 13 0.35 -5.48 -9.99
CA TYR A 13 0.19 -4.53 -8.89
C TYR A 13 1.51 -4.29 -8.14
N GLU A 14 2.25 -5.35 -7.90
CA GLU A 14 3.52 -5.27 -7.18
C GLU A 14 4.63 -4.64 -8.02
N LEU A 15 4.63 -4.88 -9.34
CA LEU A 15 5.48 -4.15 -10.28
C LEU A 15 5.24 -2.64 -10.18
N LEU A 16 3.96 -2.21 -10.22
CA LEU A 16 3.58 -0.80 -10.14
C LEU A 16 3.91 -0.19 -8.77
N SER A 17 3.69 -0.95 -7.69
CA SER A 17 3.98 -0.54 -6.32
C SER A 17 5.47 -0.29 -6.11
N SER A 18 6.31 -1.25 -6.50
CA SER A 18 7.77 -1.12 -6.39
C SER A 18 8.32 0.02 -7.26
N PHE A 19 7.80 0.17 -8.48
CA PHE A 19 8.16 1.27 -9.36
C PHE A 19 7.78 2.64 -8.74
N MET A 20 6.57 2.77 -8.21
CA MET A 20 6.11 3.99 -7.54
C MET A 20 6.98 4.33 -6.33
N LEU A 21 7.31 3.35 -5.49
CA LEU A 21 8.19 3.55 -4.34
C LEU A 21 9.59 3.98 -4.75
N TYR A 22 10.15 3.35 -5.77
CA TYR A 22 11.49 3.68 -6.27
C TYR A 22 11.56 5.10 -6.84
N THR A 23 10.60 5.53 -7.62
CA THR A 23 10.58 6.84 -8.26
C THR A 23 10.23 7.97 -7.30
N THR A 24 9.20 7.79 -6.46
CA THR A 24 8.69 8.86 -5.59
C THR A 24 9.40 8.97 -4.26
N ARG A 25 10.07 7.90 -3.78
CA ARG A 25 10.72 7.80 -2.47
C ARG A 25 9.76 8.03 -1.29
N LYS A 26 8.45 8.02 -1.53
CA LYS A 26 7.46 8.24 -0.48
C LYS A 26 7.46 7.06 0.49
N TRP A 27 7.27 7.36 1.77
CA TRP A 27 7.13 6.42 2.89
C TRP A 27 8.31 5.48 3.15
N ILE A 28 9.36 5.47 2.33
CA ILE A 28 10.47 4.51 2.37
C ILE A 28 11.08 4.31 3.77
N ASN A 29 11.07 5.34 4.61
CA ASN A 29 11.61 5.28 5.97
C ASN A 29 10.72 4.50 6.97
N ASN A 30 9.49 4.20 6.57
CA ASN A 30 8.50 3.49 7.38
C ASN A 30 8.23 2.08 6.84
N LEU A 31 8.93 1.69 5.77
CA LEU A 31 8.77 0.40 5.11
C LEU A 31 9.92 -0.55 5.45
N ASP A 32 9.64 -1.86 5.45
CA ASP A 32 10.62 -2.90 5.76
C ASP A 32 11.80 -2.91 4.80
N ILE A 33 11.54 -2.63 3.52
CA ILE A 33 12.58 -2.55 2.50
C ILE A 33 13.61 -1.43 2.75
N GLY A 34 13.21 -0.35 3.42
CA GLY A 34 14.11 0.72 3.84
C GLY A 34 14.86 1.45 2.72
N ARG A 35 15.80 2.32 3.13
CA ARG A 35 16.62 3.09 2.18
C ARG A 35 17.70 2.27 1.49
N GLU A 36 18.14 1.19 2.10
CA GLU A 36 19.18 0.33 1.55
C GLU A 36 18.73 -0.28 0.24
N TRP A 37 17.48 -0.73 0.15
CA TRP A 37 16.87 -1.21 -1.08
C TRP A 37 17.02 -0.23 -2.26
N ILE A 38 16.80 1.07 -2.01
CA ILE A 38 16.98 2.11 -3.02
C ILE A 38 18.43 2.17 -3.49
N HIS A 39 19.38 2.10 -2.55
CA HIS A 39 20.80 2.16 -2.83
C HIS A 39 21.25 0.96 -3.67
N ASP A 40 20.83 -0.24 -3.30
CA ASP A 40 21.19 -1.47 -4.00
C ASP A 40 20.68 -1.48 -5.45
N ILE A 41 19.43 -1.02 -5.66
CA ILE A 41 18.91 -0.87 -7.02
C ILE A 41 19.72 0.18 -7.81
N GLN A 42 20.05 1.32 -7.19
CA GLN A 42 20.85 2.34 -7.88
C GLN A 42 22.20 1.82 -8.36
N LEU A 43 22.82 0.89 -7.63
CA LEU A 43 24.08 0.27 -8.02
C LEU A 43 23.92 -0.68 -9.22
N SER A 44 22.77 -1.32 -9.39
CA SER A 44 22.50 -2.25 -10.50
C SER A 44 22.07 -1.56 -11.81
N LEU A 45 21.59 -0.32 -11.73
CA LEU A 45 21.08 0.41 -12.90
C LEU A 45 22.18 1.13 -13.69
N SER A 46 22.02 1.21 -15.03
CA SER A 46 22.84 2.05 -15.88
C SER A 46 22.65 3.55 -15.57
N GLU A 47 23.60 4.39 -15.99
CA GLU A 47 23.51 5.83 -15.78
C GLU A 47 22.28 6.43 -16.48
N GLU A 48 21.99 5.98 -17.71
CA GLU A 48 20.82 6.41 -18.47
C GLU A 48 19.51 6.04 -17.76
N ALA A 49 19.43 4.82 -17.21
CA ALA A 49 18.25 4.38 -16.44
C ALA A 49 18.08 5.19 -15.16
N ARG A 50 19.16 5.47 -14.42
CA ARG A 50 19.14 6.32 -13.22
C ARG A 50 18.62 7.72 -13.52
N GLN A 51 19.09 8.32 -14.62
CA GLN A 51 18.63 9.63 -15.04
C GLN A 51 17.15 9.62 -15.42
N ALA A 52 16.70 8.63 -16.19
CA ALA A 52 15.31 8.50 -16.61
C ALA A 52 14.37 8.34 -15.39
N PHE A 53 14.75 7.56 -14.38
CA PHE A 53 13.98 7.44 -13.14
C PHE A 53 14.02 8.71 -12.27
N ALA A 54 15.12 9.46 -12.29
CA ALA A 54 15.19 10.75 -11.60
C ALA A 54 14.24 11.79 -12.22
N GLU A 55 14.12 11.82 -13.55
CA GLU A 55 13.14 12.65 -14.26
C GLU A 55 11.69 12.23 -13.93
N ALA A 56 11.45 10.92 -13.79
CA ALA A 56 10.12 10.39 -13.44
C ALA A 56 9.64 10.81 -12.05
N ALA A 57 10.54 11.19 -11.14
CA ALA A 57 10.16 11.71 -9.82
C ALA A 57 9.35 13.02 -9.88
N ASP A 58 9.47 13.77 -10.96
CA ASP A 58 8.76 15.04 -11.20
C ASP A 58 7.43 14.85 -11.93
N TYR A 59 7.07 13.60 -12.33
CA TYR A 59 5.82 13.33 -13.02
C TYR A 59 4.63 13.41 -12.04
N PRO A 60 3.40 13.67 -12.56
CA PRO A 60 2.22 13.78 -11.73
C PRO A 60 1.99 12.52 -10.90
N PHE A 61 1.84 12.67 -9.59
CA PHE A 61 1.58 11.52 -8.72
C PHE A 61 0.26 10.79 -9.06
N GLY A 62 -0.74 11.54 -9.55
CA GLY A 62 -2.01 10.96 -10.00
C GLY A 62 -1.89 10.01 -11.21
N ASP A 63 -0.75 10.01 -11.92
CA ASP A 63 -0.54 9.05 -13.02
C ASP A 63 -0.43 7.61 -12.52
N TYR A 64 -0.03 7.40 -11.26
CA TYR A 64 -0.07 6.05 -10.66
C TYR A 64 -1.49 5.54 -10.50
N ASP A 65 -2.46 6.41 -10.19
CA ASP A 65 -3.87 6.02 -10.12
C ASP A 65 -4.37 5.53 -11.49
N LEU A 66 -3.89 6.14 -12.60
CA LEU A 66 -4.21 5.69 -13.96
C LEU A 66 -3.59 4.32 -14.28
N LEU A 67 -2.35 4.09 -13.88
CA LEU A 67 -1.67 2.80 -14.05
C LEU A 67 -2.38 1.69 -13.27
N PHE A 68 -2.74 1.94 -12.02
CA PHE A 68 -3.50 0.98 -11.23
C PHE A 68 -4.93 0.77 -11.77
N ALA A 69 -5.58 1.79 -12.32
CA ALA A 69 -6.87 1.64 -12.99
C ALA A 69 -6.77 0.69 -14.21
N LEU A 70 -5.72 0.81 -15.01
CA LEU A 70 -5.45 -0.12 -16.13
C LEU A 70 -5.15 -1.54 -15.63
N ALA A 71 -4.49 -1.68 -14.48
CA ALA A 71 -4.26 -2.98 -13.86
C ALA A 71 -5.55 -3.61 -13.33
N LEU A 72 -6.51 -2.82 -12.84
CA LEU A 72 -7.85 -3.29 -12.44
C LEU A 72 -8.66 -3.82 -13.63
N GLU A 73 -8.55 -3.18 -14.80
CA GLU A 73 -9.28 -3.53 -16.02
C GLU A 73 -8.59 -4.62 -16.87
N ARG A 74 -7.50 -5.19 -16.37
CA ARG A 74 -6.81 -6.27 -17.09
C ARG A 74 -7.64 -7.53 -17.19
N ASP A 75 -7.38 -8.34 -18.20
CA ASP A 75 -7.83 -9.74 -18.18
C ASP A 75 -7.16 -10.46 -17.00
N SER A 76 -7.89 -11.31 -16.30
CA SER A 76 -7.41 -12.03 -15.11
C SER A 76 -6.21 -12.97 -15.39
N THR A 77 -6.00 -13.34 -16.64
CA THR A 77 -4.89 -14.17 -17.09
C THR A 77 -3.70 -13.36 -17.60
N MET A 78 -3.82 -12.04 -17.67
CA MET A 78 -2.78 -11.15 -18.18
C MET A 78 -1.54 -11.17 -17.29
N GLN A 79 -0.41 -11.49 -17.89
CA GLN A 79 0.91 -11.44 -17.26
C GLN A 79 1.55 -10.06 -17.46
N ILE A 80 2.65 -9.78 -16.74
CA ILE A 80 3.37 -8.50 -16.81
C ILE A 80 3.74 -8.13 -18.25
N ASN A 81 4.28 -9.06 -19.02
CA ASN A 81 4.68 -8.77 -20.40
C ASN A 81 3.49 -8.30 -21.25
N GLY A 82 2.33 -8.94 -21.11
CA GLY A 82 1.11 -8.52 -21.81
C GLY A 82 0.64 -7.12 -21.38
N TYR A 83 0.74 -6.80 -20.09
CA TYR A 83 0.43 -5.48 -19.57
C TYR A 83 1.40 -4.40 -20.12
N LEU A 84 2.69 -4.68 -20.14
CA LEU A 84 3.72 -3.77 -20.66
C LEU A 84 3.59 -3.57 -22.19
N GLU A 85 3.24 -4.62 -22.93
CA GLU A 85 2.95 -4.54 -24.36
C GLU A 85 1.70 -3.69 -24.64
N ASP A 86 0.64 -3.88 -23.88
CA ASP A 86 -0.60 -3.10 -23.97
C ASP A 86 -0.35 -1.61 -23.69
N LEU A 87 0.44 -1.29 -22.67
CA LEU A 87 0.85 0.08 -22.41
C LEU A 87 1.71 0.67 -23.52
N SER A 88 2.64 -0.11 -24.09
CA SER A 88 3.61 0.40 -25.06
C SER A 88 3.03 0.56 -26.46
N HIS A 89 2.17 -0.36 -26.88
CA HIS A 89 1.67 -0.49 -28.24
C HIS A 89 0.15 -0.37 -28.38
N GLY A 90 -0.57 -0.29 -27.26
CA GLY A 90 -2.01 -0.08 -27.24
C GLY A 90 -2.41 1.24 -27.90
N ASN A 91 -3.67 1.34 -28.31
CA ASN A 91 -4.23 2.61 -28.78
C ASN A 91 -4.51 3.52 -27.57
N ALA A 92 -4.03 4.77 -27.59
CA ALA A 92 -4.24 5.72 -26.50
C ALA A 92 -5.72 6.00 -26.22
N ASP A 93 -6.60 5.98 -27.24
CA ASP A 93 -8.05 6.10 -27.05
C ASP A 93 -8.64 4.87 -26.32
N ALA A 94 -8.10 3.67 -26.57
CA ALA A 94 -8.51 2.47 -25.87
C ALA A 94 -8.04 2.47 -24.41
N LEU A 95 -6.83 2.94 -24.14
CA LEU A 95 -6.33 3.13 -22.78
C LEU A 95 -7.19 4.16 -22.03
N LEU A 96 -7.50 5.29 -22.66
CA LEU A 96 -8.40 6.30 -22.10
C LEU A 96 -9.77 5.73 -21.75
N ALA A 97 -10.37 4.96 -22.65
CA ALA A 97 -11.69 4.36 -22.44
C ALA A 97 -11.73 3.41 -21.23
N ARG A 98 -10.59 2.78 -20.89
CA ARG A 98 -10.45 1.91 -19.71
C ARG A 98 -10.20 2.69 -18.43
N MET A 99 -9.51 3.82 -18.50
CA MET A 99 -9.22 4.66 -17.32
C MET A 99 -10.42 5.50 -16.88
N LEU A 100 -11.20 6.03 -17.82
CA LEU A 100 -12.32 6.96 -17.56
C LEU A 100 -13.36 6.46 -16.55
N PRO A 101 -13.77 5.18 -16.52
CA PRO A 101 -14.72 4.68 -15.53
C PRO A 101 -14.18 4.74 -14.09
N HIS A 102 -12.87 4.71 -13.92
CA HIS A 102 -12.21 4.72 -12.62
C HIS A 102 -11.77 6.12 -12.19
N VAL A 103 -11.21 6.88 -13.12
CA VAL A 103 -10.67 8.23 -12.88
C VAL A 103 -11.35 9.22 -13.83
N PRO A 104 -12.54 9.74 -13.45
CA PRO A 104 -13.24 10.74 -14.24
C PRO A 104 -12.41 12.00 -14.44
N GLY A 105 -12.46 12.54 -15.66
CA GLY A 105 -11.66 13.71 -16.02
C GLY A 105 -10.29 13.38 -16.62
N THR A 106 -9.92 12.10 -16.71
CA THR A 106 -8.75 11.64 -17.48
C THR A 106 -8.90 12.07 -18.94
N THR A 107 -7.82 12.56 -19.53
CA THR A 107 -7.77 13.08 -20.89
C THR A 107 -6.96 12.17 -21.82
N LEU A 108 -7.07 12.39 -23.14
CA LEU A 108 -6.23 11.70 -24.11
C LEU A 108 -4.74 12.02 -23.90
N GLU A 109 -4.43 13.25 -23.46
CA GLU A 109 -3.05 13.65 -23.14
C GLU A 109 -2.48 12.83 -21.98
N ASP A 110 -3.30 12.51 -20.98
CA ASP A 110 -2.89 11.63 -19.86
C ASP A 110 -2.58 10.22 -20.37
N ALA A 111 -3.45 9.63 -21.20
CA ALA A 111 -3.21 8.33 -21.81
C ALA A 111 -1.93 8.31 -22.67
N GLN A 112 -1.71 9.35 -23.47
CA GLN A 112 -0.49 9.51 -24.26
C GLN A 112 0.76 9.68 -23.39
N ARG A 113 0.63 10.39 -22.25
CA ARG A 113 1.72 10.55 -21.27
C ARG A 113 2.09 9.21 -20.64
N ILE A 114 1.10 8.42 -20.21
CA ILE A 114 1.32 7.07 -19.70
C ILE A 114 2.07 6.23 -20.73
N GLN A 115 1.61 6.21 -21.97
CA GLN A 115 2.22 5.44 -23.04
C GLN A 115 3.65 5.89 -23.36
N LYS A 116 3.86 7.20 -23.47
CA LYS A 116 5.13 7.76 -23.91
C LYS A 116 6.23 7.70 -22.86
N TYR A 117 5.87 7.92 -21.58
CA TYR A 117 6.85 8.09 -20.50
C TYR A 117 6.88 6.92 -19.53
N TYR A 118 5.72 6.39 -19.11
CA TYR A 118 5.70 5.32 -18.12
C TYR A 118 5.94 3.93 -18.71
N ALA A 119 5.43 3.65 -19.91
CA ALA A 119 5.62 2.34 -20.52
C ALA A 119 7.12 1.98 -20.73
N PRO A 120 7.99 2.87 -21.27
CA PRO A 120 9.42 2.60 -21.35
C PRO A 120 10.09 2.43 -19.98
N LEU A 121 9.72 3.25 -18.99
CA LEU A 121 10.29 3.19 -17.64
C LEU A 121 9.90 1.89 -16.93
N LEU A 122 8.65 1.45 -17.05
CA LEU A 122 8.19 0.18 -16.49
C LEU A 122 8.88 -1.01 -17.15
N ASN A 123 9.15 -0.96 -18.46
CA ASN A 123 9.96 -1.98 -19.13
C ASN A 123 11.40 -2.03 -18.60
N ILE A 124 12.04 -0.86 -18.41
CA ILE A 124 13.37 -0.79 -17.79
C ILE A 124 13.33 -1.34 -16.37
N TRP A 125 12.32 -0.97 -15.58
CA TRP A 125 12.13 -1.42 -14.20
C TRP A 125 11.94 -2.94 -14.13
N TYR A 126 11.07 -3.48 -14.95
CA TYR A 126 10.84 -4.92 -15.04
C TYR A 126 12.13 -5.70 -15.34
N ASN A 127 12.82 -5.32 -16.40
CA ASN A 127 14.00 -6.04 -16.86
C ASN A 127 15.22 -5.91 -15.91
N ASN A 128 15.36 -4.82 -15.18
CA ASN A 128 16.54 -4.59 -14.33
C ASN A 128 16.31 -4.95 -12.86
N TYR A 129 15.05 -5.07 -12.44
CA TYR A 129 14.74 -5.34 -11.04
C TYR A 129 13.67 -6.41 -10.87
N PHE A 130 12.43 -6.14 -11.33
CA PHE A 130 11.28 -6.91 -10.90
C PHE A 130 11.28 -8.35 -11.44
N GLN A 131 11.76 -8.57 -12.64
CA GLN A 131 11.84 -9.91 -13.25
C GLN A 131 12.64 -10.91 -12.38
N GLY A 132 13.65 -10.41 -11.66
CA GLY A 132 14.48 -11.25 -10.78
C GLY A 132 13.77 -11.76 -9.51
N ILE A 133 12.67 -11.12 -9.13
CA ILE A 133 11.92 -11.43 -7.89
C ILE A 133 10.47 -11.86 -8.18
N GLU A 134 9.99 -11.73 -9.42
CA GLU A 134 8.60 -11.94 -9.82
C GLU A 134 8.06 -13.30 -9.37
N GLU A 135 8.75 -14.39 -9.68
CA GLU A 135 8.30 -15.74 -9.37
C GLU A 135 8.16 -15.97 -7.86
N GLN A 136 9.17 -15.56 -7.08
CA GLN A 136 9.14 -15.69 -5.63
C GLN A 136 7.99 -14.89 -5.01
N TYR A 137 7.80 -13.65 -5.47
CA TYR A 137 6.77 -12.76 -4.93
C TYR A 137 5.37 -13.20 -5.35
N ALA A 138 5.20 -13.71 -6.57
CA ALA A 138 3.92 -14.24 -7.03
C ALA A 138 3.44 -15.39 -6.13
N VAL A 139 4.32 -16.35 -5.80
CA VAL A 139 3.98 -17.48 -4.92
C VAL A 139 3.54 -16.98 -3.54
N MET A 140 4.29 -16.08 -2.92
CA MET A 140 3.98 -15.55 -1.58
C MET A 140 2.64 -14.79 -1.57
N MET A 141 2.38 -13.97 -2.60
CA MET A 141 1.13 -13.22 -2.74
C MET A 141 -0.07 -14.14 -3.00
N GLU A 142 0.10 -15.21 -3.79
CA GLU A 142 -0.95 -16.19 -4.05
C GLU A 142 -1.33 -16.97 -2.80
N GLU A 143 -0.35 -17.43 -2.01
CA GLU A 143 -0.57 -18.14 -0.74
C GLU A 143 -1.36 -17.27 0.24
N ASP A 144 -0.94 -16.01 0.44
CA ASP A 144 -1.65 -15.07 1.31
C ASP A 144 -3.06 -14.74 0.78
N ALA A 145 -3.21 -14.53 -0.52
CA ALA A 145 -4.51 -14.27 -1.12
C ALA A 145 -5.48 -15.46 -0.98
N MET A 146 -4.99 -16.69 -1.01
CA MET A 146 -5.82 -17.89 -0.75
C MET A 146 -6.34 -17.87 0.69
N GLU A 147 -5.49 -17.59 1.67
CA GLU A 147 -5.92 -17.45 3.07
C GLU A 147 -7.01 -16.38 3.23
N LYS A 148 -6.84 -15.20 2.61
CA LYS A 148 -7.84 -14.12 2.71
C LYS A 148 -9.15 -14.47 1.99
N LYS A 149 -9.11 -15.23 0.88
CA LYS A 149 -10.31 -15.77 0.22
C LYS A 149 -11.04 -16.77 1.11
N ASP A 150 -10.31 -17.66 1.79
CA ASP A 150 -10.88 -18.61 2.75
C ASP A 150 -11.51 -17.91 3.96
N LEU A 151 -10.91 -16.80 4.41
CA LEU A 151 -11.48 -15.98 5.49
C LEU A 151 -12.74 -15.23 5.05
N LEU A 152 -12.81 -14.78 3.80
CA LEU A 152 -14.01 -14.11 3.24
C LEU A 152 -15.24 -15.03 3.23
N GLU A 153 -15.05 -16.33 3.17
CA GLU A 153 -16.15 -17.32 3.31
C GLU A 153 -16.62 -17.52 4.75
N LYS A 154 -15.82 -17.12 5.75
CA LYS A 154 -16.03 -17.45 7.17
C LYS A 154 -16.34 -16.26 8.06
N MET A 155 -16.09 -15.03 7.58
CA MET A 155 -16.29 -13.81 8.35
C MET A 155 -16.91 -12.71 7.50
N ASP A 156 -17.49 -11.73 8.19
CA ASP A 156 -18.09 -10.58 7.51
C ASP A 156 -17.03 -9.72 6.80
N PRO A 157 -17.40 -9.03 5.70
CA PRO A 157 -16.46 -8.21 4.92
C PRO A 157 -15.75 -7.10 5.72
N GLU A 158 -16.45 -6.41 6.63
CA GLU A 158 -15.87 -5.31 7.41
C GLU A 158 -14.72 -5.75 8.32
N PRO A 159 -14.88 -6.79 9.18
CA PRO A 159 -13.76 -7.36 9.94
C PRO A 159 -12.62 -7.88 9.07
N LEU A 160 -12.91 -8.46 7.90
CA LEU A 160 -11.87 -8.94 7.01
C LEU A 160 -11.04 -7.79 6.43
N VAL A 161 -11.68 -6.70 6.01
CA VAL A 161 -10.96 -5.51 5.51
C VAL A 161 -10.07 -4.93 6.60
N GLU A 162 -10.57 -4.78 7.83
CA GLU A 162 -9.77 -4.31 8.96
C GLU A 162 -8.59 -5.24 9.24
N PHE A 163 -8.83 -6.54 9.29
CA PHE A 163 -7.80 -7.56 9.55
C PHE A 163 -6.72 -7.55 8.46
N ALA A 164 -7.10 -7.73 7.20
CA ALA A 164 -6.15 -7.80 6.09
C ALA A 164 -5.33 -6.51 5.93
N SER A 165 -5.96 -5.35 6.11
CA SER A 165 -5.29 -4.06 5.97
C SER A 165 -4.48 -3.62 7.20
N GLY A 166 -4.55 -4.35 8.31
CA GLY A 166 -3.91 -3.95 9.57
C GLY A 166 -4.54 -2.70 10.19
N GLY A 167 -5.86 -2.49 9.99
CA GLY A 167 -6.60 -1.45 10.72
C GLY A 167 -7.33 -0.40 9.89
N LEU A 168 -7.59 -0.61 8.58
CA LEU A 168 -8.50 0.26 7.84
C LEU A 168 -9.96 -0.02 8.23
N VAL A 169 -10.67 1.03 8.59
CA VAL A 169 -12.10 0.98 8.94
C VAL A 169 -12.85 1.94 8.01
N LEU A 170 -13.90 1.44 7.38
CA LEU A 170 -14.69 2.21 6.41
C LEU A 170 -15.95 2.78 7.07
N ASP A 171 -16.18 4.09 6.89
CA ASP A 171 -17.44 4.70 7.30
C ASP A 171 -18.58 4.20 6.39
N GLN A 172 -19.76 3.97 6.97
CA GLN A 172 -20.94 3.52 6.25
C GLN A 172 -21.44 4.51 5.20
N GLN A 173 -20.99 5.75 5.23
CA GLN A 173 -21.40 6.80 4.29
C GLN A 173 -20.50 6.87 3.04
N LEU A 174 -19.39 6.12 3.02
CA LEU A 174 -18.53 6.07 1.84
C LEU A 174 -19.28 5.52 0.63
N PRO A 175 -19.21 6.19 -0.54
CA PRO A 175 -19.88 5.75 -1.76
C PRO A 175 -19.10 4.61 -2.44
N VAL A 176 -18.71 3.60 -1.68
CA VAL A 176 -17.95 2.42 -2.16
C VAL A 176 -18.91 1.24 -2.26
N LYS A 177 -18.94 0.58 -3.41
CA LYS A 177 -19.69 -0.64 -3.65
C LYS A 177 -18.81 -1.88 -3.70
N HIS A 178 -17.57 -1.71 -4.15
CA HIS A 178 -16.62 -2.80 -4.35
C HIS A 178 -15.31 -2.48 -3.66
N ILE A 179 -14.81 -3.42 -2.87
CA ILE A 179 -13.48 -3.36 -2.28
C ILE A 179 -12.64 -4.45 -2.94
N ILE A 180 -11.48 -4.04 -3.45
CA ILE A 180 -10.50 -4.96 -4.01
C ILE A 180 -9.29 -4.98 -3.11
N LEU A 181 -9.09 -6.11 -2.43
CA LEU A 181 -7.91 -6.39 -1.60
C LEU A 181 -6.81 -6.98 -2.48
N VAL A 182 -5.65 -6.38 -2.46
CA VAL A 182 -4.48 -6.79 -3.22
C VAL A 182 -3.31 -6.99 -2.27
N PRO A 183 -2.69 -8.18 -2.22
CA PRO A 183 -1.50 -8.41 -1.41
C PRO A 183 -0.32 -7.57 -1.92
N SER A 184 0.49 -7.04 -1.01
CA SER A 184 1.69 -6.26 -1.33
C SER A 184 2.85 -6.60 -0.42
N ILE A 185 4.04 -6.67 -1.00
CA ILE A 185 5.32 -6.93 -0.33
C ILE A 185 6.09 -5.63 -0.11
N HIS A 186 6.23 -4.79 -1.12
CA HIS A 186 7.05 -3.58 -1.04
C HIS A 186 6.48 -2.52 -0.10
N PHE A 187 5.16 -2.47 0.09
CA PHE A 187 4.56 -1.53 1.04
C PHE A 187 4.55 -1.99 2.49
N ARG A 188 5.01 -3.22 2.77
CA ARG A 188 5.06 -3.71 4.16
C ARG A 188 5.82 -2.75 5.07
N PRO A 189 5.31 -2.51 6.28
CA PRO A 189 4.10 -3.02 6.92
C PRO A 189 2.85 -2.13 6.73
N VAL A 190 2.90 -1.15 5.84
CA VAL A 190 1.84 -0.16 5.65
C VAL A 190 0.91 -0.62 4.53
N ASN A 191 -0.40 -0.45 4.72
CA ASN A 191 -1.36 -0.54 3.64
C ASN A 191 -1.40 0.77 2.84
N THR A 192 -1.76 0.68 1.56
CA THR A 192 -2.10 1.83 0.73
C THR A 192 -3.48 1.63 0.12
N TYR A 193 -4.13 2.72 -0.27
CA TYR A 193 -5.44 2.63 -0.90
C TYR A 193 -5.65 3.75 -1.90
N CYS A 194 -6.49 3.46 -2.90
CA CYS A 194 -6.92 4.40 -3.92
C CYS A 194 -8.43 4.30 -4.14
N PHE A 195 -9.11 5.45 -4.15
CA PHE A 195 -10.53 5.56 -4.46
C PHE A 195 -10.71 5.75 -5.96
N TYR A 196 -11.40 4.81 -6.58
CA TYR A 196 -12.01 4.94 -7.88
C TYR A 196 -13.52 5.13 -7.70
N GLU A 197 -14.28 5.53 -8.71
CA GLU A 197 -15.70 5.88 -8.59
C GLU A 197 -16.48 5.09 -7.51
N GLU A 198 -16.75 3.82 -7.72
CA GLU A 198 -17.45 2.94 -6.77
C GLU A 198 -16.53 1.86 -6.17
N VAL A 199 -15.24 1.89 -6.53
CA VAL A 199 -14.24 0.90 -6.14
C VAL A 199 -13.24 1.51 -5.19
N LEU A 200 -12.92 0.80 -4.12
CA LEU A 200 -11.78 1.06 -3.25
C LEU A 200 -10.75 -0.06 -3.45
N LEU A 201 -9.62 0.28 -4.04
CA LEU A 201 -8.47 -0.60 -4.12
C LEU A 201 -7.66 -0.46 -2.84
N ILE A 202 -7.42 -1.55 -2.13
CA ILE A 202 -6.59 -1.61 -0.92
C ILE A 202 -5.43 -2.57 -1.19
N GLN A 203 -4.21 -2.06 -1.17
CA GLN A 203 -3.01 -2.87 -1.13
C GLN A 203 -2.67 -3.12 0.34
N TYR A 204 -2.71 -4.37 0.76
CA TYR A 204 -2.46 -4.76 2.13
C TYR A 204 -1.12 -5.49 2.27
N PRO A 205 -0.39 -5.30 3.37
CA PRO A 205 0.89 -5.97 3.59
C PRO A 205 0.67 -7.46 3.87
N ILE A 206 1.38 -8.34 3.15
CA ILE A 206 1.37 -9.76 3.46
C ILE A 206 2.30 -10.07 4.63
N ASP A 207 2.03 -11.17 5.33
CA ASP A 207 2.94 -11.70 6.34
C ASP A 207 4.05 -12.51 5.67
N ILE A 208 5.29 -12.21 6.03
CA ILE A 208 6.46 -12.98 5.59
C ILE A 208 7.06 -13.63 6.82
N PRO A 209 7.21 -14.97 6.83
CA PRO A 209 7.85 -15.67 7.94
C PRO A 209 9.27 -15.15 8.19
N GLU A 210 9.64 -15.06 9.46
CA GLU A 210 11.01 -14.70 9.83
C GLU A 210 11.99 -15.80 9.38
N ALA A 211 13.14 -15.37 8.86
CA ALA A 211 14.14 -16.28 8.34
C ALA A 211 14.94 -16.99 9.47
N ASP A 212 15.03 -16.38 10.65
CA ASP A 212 15.77 -16.89 11.80
C ASP A 212 14.91 -16.75 13.07
N GLU A 213 14.63 -17.87 13.73
CA GLU A 213 13.85 -17.91 14.97
C GLU A 213 14.59 -17.32 16.18
N GLU A 214 15.90 -17.16 16.12
CA GLU A 214 16.69 -16.54 17.21
C GLU A 214 16.70 -15.00 17.12
N GLU A 215 16.41 -14.43 15.96
CA GLU A 215 16.28 -12.99 15.80
C GLU A 215 14.89 -12.49 16.25
N PRO A 216 14.81 -11.32 16.90
CA PRO A 216 13.52 -10.75 17.26
C PRO A 216 12.66 -10.47 16.02
N PRO A 217 11.38 -10.92 16.01
CA PRO A 217 10.49 -10.62 14.89
C PRO A 217 10.41 -9.13 14.58
N ILE A 218 10.41 -8.77 13.30
CA ILE A 218 10.40 -7.37 12.87
C ILE A 218 9.15 -6.62 13.36
N CYS A 219 8.01 -7.32 13.50
CA CYS A 219 6.79 -6.78 14.08
C CYS A 219 6.98 -6.40 15.56
N LEU A 220 7.69 -7.23 16.36
CA LEU A 220 8.01 -6.93 17.76
C LEU A 220 8.95 -5.72 17.87
N LEU A 221 9.97 -5.64 17.00
CA LEU A 221 10.88 -4.49 16.97
C LEU A 221 10.13 -3.20 16.65
N ARG A 222 9.22 -3.22 15.67
CA ARG A 222 8.37 -2.05 15.33
C ARG A 222 7.46 -1.63 16.48
N LEU A 223 6.79 -2.57 17.13
CA LEU A 223 5.92 -2.30 18.27
C LEU A 223 6.70 -1.68 19.44
N THR A 224 7.84 -2.27 19.81
CA THR A 224 8.67 -1.76 20.91
C THR A 224 9.24 -0.37 20.57
N GLN A 225 9.72 -0.16 19.34
CA GLN A 225 10.20 1.14 18.87
C GLN A 225 9.07 2.19 18.86
N ALA A 226 7.88 1.83 18.43
CA ALA A 226 6.74 2.75 18.42
C ALA A 226 6.39 3.23 19.82
N LEU A 227 6.47 2.38 20.83
CA LEU A 227 6.14 2.69 22.21
C LEU A 227 7.28 3.29 23.03
N SER A 228 8.47 3.45 22.45
CA SER A 228 9.67 3.91 23.16
C SER A 228 9.70 5.40 23.50
N LYS A 229 8.80 6.22 22.93
CA LYS A 229 8.75 7.66 23.13
C LYS A 229 7.53 8.12 23.92
N PRO A 230 7.68 9.01 24.93
CA PRO A 230 6.57 9.54 25.71
C PRO A 230 5.49 10.22 24.84
N GLU A 231 5.88 10.96 23.79
CA GLU A 231 4.98 11.70 22.90
C GLU A 231 4.01 10.76 22.19
N ARG A 232 4.48 9.59 21.74
CA ARG A 232 3.63 8.58 21.10
C ARG A 232 2.68 7.90 22.08
N LEU A 233 3.11 7.63 23.32
CA LEU A 233 2.23 7.13 24.36
C LEU A 233 1.14 8.14 24.73
N GLN A 234 1.48 9.44 24.78
CA GLN A 234 0.50 10.52 25.00
C GLN A 234 -0.50 10.60 23.83
N LEU A 235 -0.02 10.47 22.59
CA LEU A 235 -0.87 10.46 21.40
C LEU A 235 -1.81 9.24 21.40
N LEU A 236 -1.33 8.06 21.73
CA LEU A 236 -2.19 6.87 21.90
C LEU A 236 -3.27 7.11 22.98
N ARG A 237 -2.89 7.65 24.14
CA ARG A 237 -3.86 7.99 25.19
C ARG A 237 -4.91 9.00 24.72
N TYR A 238 -4.52 9.98 23.92
CA TYR A 238 -5.45 10.97 23.34
C TYR A 238 -6.42 10.31 22.34
N LEU A 239 -5.95 9.35 21.54
CA LEU A 239 -6.72 8.63 20.53
C LEU A 239 -7.59 7.50 21.12
N ALA A 240 -7.49 7.21 22.42
CA ALA A 240 -8.17 6.07 23.05
C ALA A 240 -9.70 6.24 23.16
N ASN A 241 -10.19 7.46 23.23
CA ASN A 241 -11.61 7.71 23.53
C ASN A 241 -12.48 7.73 22.27
N GLU A 242 -12.00 8.34 21.20
CA GLU A 242 -12.74 8.50 19.94
C GLU A 242 -11.80 8.75 18.76
N PRO A 243 -12.21 8.41 17.53
CA PRO A 243 -11.41 8.70 16.33
C PRO A 243 -11.24 10.21 16.11
N LYS A 244 -9.99 10.63 15.87
CA LYS A 244 -9.61 12.04 15.65
C LYS A 244 -9.05 12.27 14.27
N SER A 245 -9.46 13.34 13.63
CA SER A 245 -8.86 13.85 12.39
C SER A 245 -7.55 14.59 12.67
N MET A 246 -6.72 14.73 11.63
CA MET A 246 -5.48 15.51 11.71
C MET A 246 -5.75 16.96 12.18
N GLN A 247 -6.86 17.57 11.75
CA GLN A 247 -7.20 18.94 12.13
C GLN A 247 -7.56 19.06 13.62
N GLU A 248 -8.29 18.08 14.16
CA GLU A 248 -8.62 18.03 15.60
C GLU A 248 -7.35 17.86 16.43
N MET A 249 -6.45 16.96 16.01
CA MET A 249 -5.17 16.74 16.70
C MET A 249 -4.30 18.01 16.73
N ILE A 250 -4.15 18.70 15.59
CA ILE A 250 -3.38 19.97 15.54
C ILE A 250 -3.95 20.99 16.52
N ARG A 251 -5.29 21.17 16.53
CA ARG A 251 -5.96 22.12 17.41
C ARG A 251 -5.78 21.78 18.89
N ASP A 252 -5.91 20.50 19.24
CA ASP A 252 -5.99 20.05 20.63
C ASP A 252 -4.60 19.82 21.26
N THR A 253 -3.57 19.48 20.47
CA THR A 253 -2.20 19.25 20.96
C THR A 253 -1.24 20.42 20.72
N ASN A 254 -1.62 21.36 19.84
CA ASN A 254 -0.74 22.45 19.38
C ASN A 254 0.55 21.97 18.70
N GLU A 255 0.56 20.71 18.21
CA GLU A 255 1.68 20.15 17.45
C GLU A 255 1.55 20.49 15.96
N SER A 256 2.69 20.50 15.25
CA SER A 256 2.68 20.72 13.81
C SER A 256 2.10 19.51 13.05
N ARG A 257 1.49 19.76 11.88
CA ARG A 257 1.02 18.69 10.99
C ARG A 257 2.13 17.69 10.63
N ALA A 258 3.34 18.19 10.38
CA ALA A 258 4.47 17.34 10.01
C ALA A 258 4.89 16.42 11.17
N GLN A 259 4.92 16.93 12.40
CA GLN A 259 5.25 16.15 13.59
C GLN A 259 4.18 15.07 13.83
N LEU A 260 2.89 15.45 13.85
CA LEU A 260 1.79 14.51 14.04
C LEU A 260 1.79 13.42 12.96
N HIS A 261 1.97 13.80 11.70
CA HIS A 261 2.03 12.84 10.60
C HIS A 261 3.19 11.84 10.79
N HIS A 262 4.36 12.32 11.20
CA HIS A 262 5.51 11.47 11.49
C HIS A 262 5.21 10.44 12.60
N GLU A 263 4.68 10.91 13.74
CA GLU A 263 4.38 10.02 14.88
C GLU A 263 3.22 9.05 14.55
N LEU A 264 2.19 9.50 13.82
CA LEU A 264 1.10 8.64 13.35
C LEU A 264 1.59 7.55 12.39
N MET A 265 2.51 7.88 11.48
CA MET A 265 3.07 6.89 10.55
C MET A 265 3.86 5.80 11.29
N ILE A 266 4.64 6.15 12.32
CA ILE A 266 5.34 5.17 13.14
C ILE A 266 4.36 4.27 13.90
N LEU A 267 3.33 4.83 14.49
CA LEU A 267 2.30 4.06 15.19
C LEU A 267 1.48 3.18 14.23
N ARG A 268 1.19 3.68 13.02
CA ARG A 268 0.48 2.94 11.98
C ARG A 268 1.32 1.77 11.45
N SER A 269 2.60 1.99 11.15
CA SER A 269 3.50 0.94 10.70
C SER A 269 3.75 -0.15 11.75
N ALA A 270 3.54 0.18 13.03
CA ALA A 270 3.58 -0.78 14.14
C ALA A 270 2.23 -1.48 14.41
N GLY A 271 1.18 -1.22 13.61
CA GLY A 271 -0.13 -1.83 13.79
C GLY A 271 -0.90 -1.34 15.04
N MET A 272 -0.53 -0.18 15.61
CA MET A 272 -1.16 0.37 16.81
C MET A 272 -2.42 1.21 16.53
N LEU A 273 -2.67 1.58 15.27
CA LEU A 273 -3.75 2.49 14.91
C LEU A 273 -4.74 1.88 13.91
N ARG A 274 -6.02 2.19 14.13
CA ARG A 274 -7.05 2.17 13.09
C ARG A 274 -7.01 3.46 12.31
N VAL A 275 -7.22 3.37 11.01
CA VAL A 275 -7.44 4.50 10.10
C VAL A 275 -8.87 4.42 9.61
N HIS A 276 -9.70 5.37 10.04
CA HIS A 276 -11.09 5.47 9.63
C HIS A 276 -11.21 6.33 8.39
N LEU A 277 -11.62 5.74 7.28
CA LEU A 277 -11.92 6.43 6.04
C LEU A 277 -13.34 6.97 6.12
N THR A 278 -13.50 8.26 6.39
CA THR A 278 -14.82 8.90 6.56
C THR A 278 -15.36 9.48 5.27
N ASP A 279 -14.47 9.90 4.38
CA ASP A 279 -14.73 10.28 3.00
C ASP A 279 -13.49 10.04 2.14
N ARG A 280 -13.51 10.42 0.86
CA ARG A 280 -12.37 10.21 -0.06
C ARG A 280 -11.10 11.01 0.30
N SER A 281 -11.19 11.96 1.20
CA SER A 281 -10.11 12.91 1.52
C SER A 281 -9.79 13.02 3.02
N THR A 282 -10.63 12.48 3.87
CA THR A 282 -10.52 12.64 5.32
C THR A 282 -10.33 11.32 6.03
N GLU A 283 -9.20 11.22 6.73
CA GLU A 283 -8.90 10.14 7.64
C GLU A 283 -9.09 10.59 9.09
N LYS A 284 -9.60 9.65 9.91
CA LYS A 284 -9.52 9.77 11.37
C LYS A 284 -8.74 8.59 11.94
N PHE A 285 -8.10 8.81 13.06
CA PHE A 285 -7.25 7.82 13.70
C PHE A 285 -7.78 7.47 15.08
N SER A 286 -7.74 6.19 15.43
CA SER A 286 -8.00 5.69 16.78
C SER A 286 -7.05 4.55 17.12
N ILE A 287 -7.02 4.12 18.38
CA ILE A 287 -6.25 2.94 18.76
C ILE A 287 -6.83 1.69 18.10
N ARG A 288 -5.96 0.80 17.59
CA ARG A 288 -6.33 -0.56 17.22
C ARG A 288 -6.26 -1.44 18.48
N PRO A 289 -7.38 -2.00 18.94
CA PRO A 289 -7.41 -2.78 20.20
C PRO A 289 -6.43 -3.94 20.22
N ASP A 290 -6.26 -4.62 19.07
CA ASP A 290 -5.43 -5.82 18.97
C ASP A 290 -3.93 -5.52 19.08
N GLY A 291 -3.49 -4.27 18.78
CA GLY A 291 -2.07 -3.92 18.78
C GLY A 291 -1.37 -4.15 20.14
N VAL A 292 -2.08 -3.96 21.25
CA VAL A 292 -1.52 -4.25 22.60
C VAL A 292 -1.44 -5.75 22.84
N SER A 293 -2.45 -6.52 22.43
CA SER A 293 -2.47 -7.97 22.55
C SER A 293 -1.41 -8.64 21.67
N GLU A 294 -1.19 -8.10 20.48
CA GLU A 294 -0.13 -8.55 19.56
C GLU A 294 1.26 -8.30 20.15
N LEU A 295 1.51 -7.14 20.77
CA LEU A 295 2.77 -6.88 21.47
C LEU A 295 3.04 -7.93 22.54
N GLN A 296 2.04 -8.24 23.37
CA GLN A 296 2.18 -9.26 24.40
C GLN A 296 2.46 -10.62 23.78
N MET A 297 1.69 -11.03 22.78
CA MET A 297 1.83 -12.32 22.11
C MET A 297 3.21 -12.50 21.47
N PHE A 298 3.69 -11.52 20.71
CA PHE A 298 5.00 -11.57 20.05
C PHE A 298 6.14 -11.59 21.08
N LEU A 299 6.01 -10.81 22.16
CA LEU A 299 7.02 -10.79 23.21
C LEU A 299 7.08 -12.13 23.95
N GLU A 300 5.94 -12.67 24.39
CA GLU A 300 5.86 -13.96 25.07
C GLU A 300 6.40 -15.09 24.20
N SER A 301 6.04 -15.10 22.91
CA SER A 301 6.53 -16.07 21.94
C SER A 301 8.03 -16.01 21.79
N TYR A 302 8.59 -14.81 21.64
CA TYR A 302 10.04 -14.62 21.44
C TYR A 302 10.86 -15.00 22.68
N ILE A 303 10.43 -14.59 23.89
CA ILE A 303 11.14 -14.95 25.13
C ILE A 303 10.77 -16.33 25.67
N ARG A 304 9.90 -17.06 24.98
CA ARG A 304 9.53 -18.46 25.27
C ARG A 304 8.94 -18.68 26.67
N ILE A 305 8.01 -17.82 27.10
CA ILE A 305 7.24 -17.94 28.34
C ILE A 305 5.76 -18.20 28.09
#